data_aa48298639fa1dfb9c18c6c3093e4687
#
_entry.id   aa48298639fa1dfb9c18c6c3093e4687
#
_cell.length_a   1.000
_cell.length_b   1.000
_cell.length_c   1.000
_cell.angle_alpha   90.00
_cell.angle_beta   90.00
_cell.angle_gamma   90.00
#
_symmetry.space_group_name_H-M   'P 1'
#
loop_
_entity.id
_entity.type
_entity.pdbx_description
1 polymer ?
#
loop_
_entity_poly.entity_id
_entity_poly.type
_entity_poly.pdbx_seq_one_letter_code
_entity_poly.pdbx_strand_id
1 'polypeptide(L)'
;MIQITESAKKHLVNIITTNEKKVKLGVKGGGCSGFTYDWQLIEEELMDDEKFPLDDKNNLFVDGMSLLYLAGLVIDYNTDLFGSSLKIENPN
;
A
#
# COMPACT_ATOMS: atom_id res chain seq x y z
N MET A 1 -2.33 -13.17 -1.07
CA MET A 1 -1.19 -12.37 -1.51
C MET A 1 -1.68 -11.05 -2.10
N ILE A 2 -1.03 -9.98 -1.79
CA ILE A 2 -1.40 -8.65 -2.29
C ILE A 2 -0.89 -8.50 -3.72
N GLN A 3 -1.72 -7.99 -4.61
CA GLN A 3 -1.34 -7.66 -5.97
C GLN A 3 -1.25 -6.15 -6.12
N ILE A 4 -0.22 -5.70 -6.85
CA ILE A 4 -0.02 -4.28 -7.08
C ILE A 4 0.09 -4.08 -8.58
N THR A 5 -0.80 -3.26 -9.15
CA THR A 5 -0.77 -3.01 -10.60
C THR A 5 0.45 -2.18 -10.98
N GLU A 6 0.82 -2.20 -12.25
CA GLU A 6 1.96 -1.42 -12.74
C GLU A 6 1.79 0.07 -12.51
N SER A 7 0.58 0.59 -12.70
CA SER A 7 0.31 2.00 -12.47
C SER A 7 0.47 2.36 -10.98
N ALA A 8 0.02 1.47 -10.09
CA ALA A 8 0.20 1.68 -8.66
C ALA A 8 1.66 1.62 -8.26
N LYS A 9 2.42 0.68 -8.83
CA LYS A 9 3.86 0.60 -8.56
C LYS A 9 4.58 1.88 -8.94
N LYS A 10 4.29 2.40 -10.12
CA LYS A 10 4.91 3.65 -10.59
C LYS A 10 4.55 4.82 -9.68
N HIS A 11 3.31 4.90 -9.27
CA HIS A 11 2.86 5.97 -8.38
C HIS A 11 3.55 5.90 -7.02
N LEU A 12 3.62 4.71 -6.45
CA LEU A 12 4.27 4.51 -5.15
C LEU A 12 5.76 4.79 -5.21
N VAL A 13 6.44 4.36 -6.28
CA VAL A 13 7.86 4.67 -6.47
C VAL A 13 8.08 6.17 -6.57
N ASN A 14 7.19 6.88 -7.26
CA ASN A 14 7.27 8.33 -7.36
C ASN A 14 7.15 9.00 -5.99
N ILE A 15 6.23 8.53 -5.16
CA ILE A 15 6.07 9.03 -3.79
C ILE A 15 7.34 8.79 -2.98
N ILE A 16 7.89 7.58 -3.07
CA ILE A 16 9.10 7.23 -2.33
C ILE A 16 10.26 8.11 -2.75
N THR A 17 10.45 8.29 -4.05
CA THR A 17 11.55 9.08 -4.58
C THR A 17 11.42 10.55 -4.22
N THR A 18 10.21 11.10 -4.36
CA THR A 18 9.95 12.51 -4.09
C THR A 18 10.14 12.86 -2.62
N ASN A 19 9.73 11.97 -1.73
CA ASN A 19 9.77 12.23 -0.29
C ASN A 19 11.01 11.68 0.39
N GLU A 20 11.78 10.85 -0.32
CA GLU A 20 12.96 10.16 0.23
C GLU A 20 12.59 9.33 1.47
N LYS A 21 11.43 8.70 1.43
CA LYS A 21 10.92 7.87 2.52
C LYS A 21 10.29 6.61 1.98
N LYS A 22 10.13 5.63 2.85
CA LYS A 22 9.45 4.39 2.51
C LYS A 22 7.95 4.54 2.69
N VAL A 23 7.18 3.80 1.91
CA VAL A 23 5.72 3.78 2.02
C VAL A 23 5.30 2.50 2.74
N LYS A 24 4.41 2.65 3.68
CA LYS A 24 3.86 1.53 4.44
C LYS A 24 2.35 1.57 4.40
N LEU A 25 1.74 0.41 4.19
CA LEU A 25 0.30 0.24 4.23
C LEU A 25 -0.08 -0.56 5.46
N GLY A 26 -1.02 -0.06 6.21
CA GLY A 26 -1.59 -0.76 7.34
C GLY A 26 -3.10 -0.69 7.32
N VAL A 27 -3.72 -1.27 8.32
CA VAL A 27 -5.16 -1.27 8.50
C VAL A 27 -5.44 -0.71 9.88
N LYS A 28 -6.33 0.27 9.95
CA LYS A 28 -6.81 0.77 11.23
C LYS A 28 -8.10 0.07 11.58
N GLY A 29 -8.12 -0.48 12.75
CA GLY A 29 -9.22 -1.24 13.26
C GLY A 29 -10.44 -0.39 13.42
N GLY A 30 -11.51 -0.84 13.06
CA GLY A 30 -12.74 -0.39 12.76
C GLY A 30 -13.88 -0.73 13.59
N GLY A 31 -14.14 -1.63 14.24
CA GLY A 31 -15.41 -1.98 14.81
C GLY A 31 -16.38 -2.44 13.73
N CYS A 32 -17.65 -2.13 13.90
CA CYS A 32 -18.72 -2.75 13.10
C CYS A 32 -18.73 -2.36 11.63
N SER A 33 -18.09 -1.27 11.27
CA SER A 33 -18.17 -0.76 9.89
C SER A 33 -17.00 -1.16 9.02
N GLY A 34 -16.08 -1.97 9.52
CA GLY A 34 -14.98 -2.47 8.73
C GLY A 34 -13.68 -1.74 9.00
N PHE A 35 -12.77 -1.85 8.05
CA PHE A 35 -11.42 -1.33 8.19
C PHE A 35 -11.23 -0.07 7.38
N THR A 36 -10.30 0.78 7.83
CA THR A 36 -9.77 1.85 6.98
C THR A 36 -8.31 1.54 6.68
N TYR A 37 -7.89 1.86 5.46
CA TYR A 37 -6.51 1.67 5.05
C TYR A 37 -5.70 2.88 5.46
N ASP A 38 -4.51 2.60 5.99
CA ASP A 38 -3.65 3.63 6.53
C ASP A 38 -2.33 3.65 5.74
N TRP A 39 -2.14 4.69 4.93
CA TRP A 39 -0.90 4.88 4.18
C TRP A 39 0.02 5.79 4.97
N GLN A 40 1.25 5.35 5.18
CA GLN A 40 2.24 6.12 5.94
C GLN A 40 3.55 6.24 5.19
N LEU A 41 4.21 7.37 5.38
CA LEU A 41 5.61 7.53 4.97
C LEU A 41 6.46 7.26 6.21
N ILE A 42 7.40 6.33 6.08
CA ILE A 42 8.25 5.93 7.21
C ILE A 42 9.71 6.03 6.81
N GLU A 43 10.57 6.20 7.79
CA GLU A 43 12.01 6.26 7.57
C GLU A 43 12.65 4.88 7.69
N GLU A 44 12.15 4.05 8.59
CA GLU A 44 12.71 2.73 8.83
C GLU A 44 11.60 1.69 8.90
N GLU A 45 11.89 0.51 8.37
CA GLU A 45 10.97 -0.62 8.46
C GLU A 45 11.06 -1.26 9.85
N LEU A 46 9.99 -1.92 10.26
CA LEU A 46 9.96 -2.71 11.47
C LEU A 46 10.26 -4.17 11.13
N MET A 47 10.68 -4.94 12.12
CA MET A 47 11.10 -6.33 11.91
C MET A 47 9.98 -7.22 11.36
N ASP A 48 8.75 -6.94 11.74
CA ASP A 48 7.60 -7.73 11.30
C ASP A 48 6.92 -7.18 10.06
N ASP A 49 7.47 -6.14 9.45
CA ASP A 49 6.93 -5.62 8.19
C ASP A 49 7.26 -6.57 7.04
N GLU A 50 6.26 -6.80 6.20
CA GLU A 50 6.44 -7.57 4.98
C GLU A 50 6.74 -6.62 3.81
N LYS A 51 7.55 -7.11 2.87
CA LYS A 51 7.99 -6.32 1.73
C LYS A 51 7.37 -6.85 0.46
N PHE A 52 6.82 -5.95 -0.33
CA PHE A 52 6.31 -6.28 -1.67
C PHE A 52 7.05 -5.45 -2.69
N PRO A 53 7.77 -6.06 -3.64
CA PRO A 53 8.61 -5.31 -4.58
C PRO A 53 7.78 -4.37 -5.46
N LEU A 54 8.25 -3.14 -5.59
CA LEU A 54 7.68 -2.16 -6.53
C LEU A 54 8.54 -2.06 -7.76
N ASP A 55 9.87 -2.03 -7.57
CA ASP A 55 10.86 -2.10 -8.64
C ASP A 55 12.13 -2.72 -8.09
N ASP A 56 13.25 -2.57 -8.79
CA ASP A 56 14.52 -3.18 -8.38
C ASP A 56 15.06 -2.66 -7.06
N LYS A 57 14.63 -1.47 -6.65
CA LYS A 57 15.21 -0.80 -5.48
C LYS A 57 14.19 -0.48 -4.40
N ASN A 58 12.92 -0.47 -4.73
CA ASN A 58 11.88 0.00 -3.83
C ASN A 58 10.85 -1.06 -3.51
N ASN A 59 10.38 -1.05 -2.29
CA ASN A 59 9.36 -1.99 -1.83
C ASN A 59 8.22 -1.23 -1.15
N LEU A 60 7.04 -1.82 -1.23
CA LEU A 60 5.93 -1.44 -0.37
C LEU A 60 6.05 -2.25 0.91
N PHE A 61 5.99 -1.59 2.05
CA PHE A 61 5.99 -2.25 3.34
C PHE A 61 4.58 -2.40 3.84
N VAL A 62 4.28 -3.56 4.40
CA VAL A 62 2.96 -3.86 4.94
C VAL A 62 3.15 -4.36 6.35
N ASP A 63 2.41 -3.76 7.29
CA ASP A 63 2.43 -4.19 8.68
C ASP A 63 2.04 -5.67 8.76
N GLY A 64 2.87 -6.47 9.42
CA GLY A 64 2.66 -7.91 9.51
C GLY A 64 1.30 -8.29 10.08
N MET A 65 0.82 -7.54 11.06
CA MET A 65 -0.50 -7.83 11.63
C MET A 65 -1.63 -7.47 10.68
N SER A 66 -1.43 -6.43 9.88
CA SER A 66 -2.43 -6.01 8.89
C SER A 66 -2.53 -6.99 7.72
N LEU A 67 -1.49 -7.77 7.48
CA LEU A 67 -1.42 -8.65 6.33
C LEU A 67 -2.58 -9.65 6.30
N LEU A 68 -3.06 -10.08 7.46
CA LEU A 68 -4.20 -10.97 7.55
C LEU A 68 -5.46 -10.38 6.92
N TYR A 69 -5.59 -9.06 6.96
CA TYR A 69 -6.75 -8.36 6.42
C TYR A 69 -6.55 -7.91 4.99
N LEU A 70 -5.30 -7.95 4.53
CA LEU A 70 -4.94 -7.42 3.21
C LEU A 70 -4.67 -8.52 2.18
N ALA A 71 -4.72 -9.77 2.60
CA ALA A 71 -4.47 -10.90 1.69
C ALA A 71 -5.51 -10.91 0.56
N GLY A 72 -5.05 -11.02 -0.65
CA GLY A 72 -5.94 -11.07 -1.82
C GLY A 72 -6.35 -9.72 -2.38
N LEU A 73 -5.94 -8.63 -1.75
CA LEU A 73 -6.28 -7.29 -2.25
C LEU A 73 -5.51 -6.95 -3.51
N VAL A 74 -6.11 -6.09 -4.30
CA VAL A 74 -5.47 -5.49 -5.48
C VAL A 74 -5.32 -4.00 -5.25
N ILE A 75 -4.10 -3.50 -5.33
CA ILE A 75 -3.81 -2.07 -5.20
C ILE A 75 -3.62 -1.52 -6.61
N ASP A 76 -4.43 -0.54 -6.96
CA ASP A 76 -4.41 0.08 -8.28
C ASP A 76 -4.32 1.60 -8.13
N TYR A 77 -3.97 2.27 -9.21
CA TYR A 77 -3.91 3.72 -9.24
C TYR A 77 -4.76 4.21 -10.41
N ASN A 78 -5.83 4.93 -10.09
CA ASN A 78 -6.74 5.45 -11.08
C ASN A 78 -6.56 6.94 -11.28
N THR A 79 -6.55 7.36 -12.54
CA THR A 79 -6.56 8.76 -12.91
C THR A 79 -7.80 9.01 -13.75
N ASP A 80 -8.67 9.91 -13.30
CA ASP A 80 -9.87 10.25 -14.05
C ASP A 80 -10.10 11.75 -14.04
N LEU A 81 -11.25 12.17 -14.55
CA LEU A 81 -11.58 13.58 -14.65
C LEU A 81 -11.71 14.29 -13.30
N PHE A 82 -11.91 13.53 -12.25
CA PHE A 82 -12.13 14.06 -10.90
C PHE A 82 -10.90 13.98 -10.02
N GLY A 83 -9.80 13.45 -10.54
CA GLY A 83 -8.55 13.36 -9.81
C GLY A 83 -7.89 12.02 -9.93
N SER A 84 -6.83 11.85 -9.15
CA SER A 84 -6.03 10.64 -9.14
C SER A 84 -5.96 10.08 -7.72
N SER A 85 -6.10 8.77 -7.57
CA SER A 85 -6.02 8.17 -6.25
C SER A 85 -5.61 6.71 -6.33
N LEU A 86 -4.99 6.25 -5.26
CA LEU A 86 -4.77 4.83 -5.06
C LEU A 86 -6.10 4.19 -4.67
N LYS A 87 -6.40 3.10 -5.32
CA LYS A 87 -7.62 2.36 -5.09
C LYS A 87 -7.27 0.95 -4.62
N ILE A 88 -7.90 0.53 -3.55
CA ILE A 88 -7.72 -0.81 -3.03
C ILE A 88 -9.01 -1.60 -3.28
N GLU A 89 -8.89 -2.69 -4.01
CA GLU A 89 -10.02 -3.54 -4.32
C GLU A 89 -9.92 -4.84 -3.56
N ASN A 90 -11.03 -5.22 -2.96
CA ASN A 90 -11.14 -6.48 -2.27
C ASN A 90 -12.09 -7.37 -3.06
N PRO A 91 -11.57 -8.39 -3.74
CA PRO A 91 -12.41 -9.25 -4.56
C PRO A 91 -13.28 -10.22 -3.77
N ASN A 92 -13.10 -10.29 -2.48
CA ASN A 92 -13.90 -11.22 -1.64
C ASN A 92 -15.15 -10.58 -1.09
#